data_a75bf709e601fd4b774c8f5e1a3bc12b
#
_entry.id   a75bf709e601fd4b774c8f5e1a3bc12b
#
_cell.length_a   1.000
_cell.length_b   1.000
_cell.length_c   1.000
_cell.angle_alpha   90.00
_cell.angle_beta   90.00
_cell.angle_gamma   90.00
#
_symmetry.space_group_name_H-M   'P 1'
#
loop_
_entity.id
_entity.type
_entity.pdbx_description
1 polymer ?
#
loop_
_entity_poly.entity_id
_entity_poly.type
_entity_poly.pdbx_seq_one_letter_code
_entity_poly.pdbx_strand_id
1 'polypeptide(L)'
;MFSLNQKLLKFIAPPSMALLLAAGCAQQPASPGMTSDVTQIPGSASNQPMMKDVAIDNFTFTPSKITIPVGTTVTWINHDDVPHTVTANDKSFGSKAMDTDDRFSHKFAAAGTYAYFCAVHKHMTGEVIVK
;
A
#
# COMPACT_ATOMS: atom_id res chain seq x y z
N MET A 1 -44.57 14.36 9.81
CA MET A 1 -44.24 15.45 10.74
C MET A 1 -42.72 15.60 10.75
N PHE A 2 -42.32 16.78 10.42
CA PHE A 2 -40.99 17.26 10.13
C PHE A 2 -40.07 17.31 11.37
N SER A 3 -38.78 17.06 11.22
CA SER A 3 -37.77 17.89 11.88
C SER A 3 -36.44 17.79 11.17
N LEU A 4 -36.13 18.83 10.40
CA LEU A 4 -34.79 19.22 9.97
C LEU A 4 -34.04 19.73 11.18
N ASN A 5 -32.86 19.22 11.42
CA ASN A 5 -31.90 19.89 12.32
C ASN A 5 -30.58 20.10 11.57
N GLN A 6 -30.53 21.25 10.89
CA GLN A 6 -29.31 21.81 10.34
C GLN A 6 -28.54 22.50 11.48
N LYS A 7 -27.43 21.93 11.90
CA LYS A 7 -26.45 22.67 12.70
C LYS A 7 -25.39 23.26 11.79
N LEU A 8 -25.60 24.55 11.54
CA LEU A 8 -24.65 25.50 11.00
C LEU A 8 -23.35 25.46 11.81
N LEU A 9 -22.25 25.01 11.25
CA LEU A 9 -20.94 25.22 11.87
C LEU A 9 -20.27 26.42 11.20
N LYS A 10 -20.15 27.48 11.99
CA LYS A 10 -19.54 28.75 11.63
C LYS A 10 -18.04 28.57 11.38
N PHE A 11 -17.60 29.02 10.22
CA PHE A 11 -16.21 29.28 9.90
C PHE A 11 -15.72 30.48 10.73
N ILE A 12 -14.71 30.23 11.55
CA ILE A 12 -13.92 31.28 12.18
C ILE A 12 -12.55 31.24 11.51
N ALA A 13 -12.26 32.28 10.73
CA ALA A 13 -10.95 32.55 10.18
C ALA A 13 -10.08 33.26 11.22
N PRO A 14 -8.80 32.94 11.37
CA PRO A 14 -7.88 33.77 12.14
C PRO A 14 -7.28 34.89 11.28
N PRO A 15 -6.95 36.03 11.89
CA PRO A 15 -6.45 37.20 11.16
C PRO A 15 -4.96 37.12 10.88
N SER A 16 -4.61 37.69 9.74
CA SER A 16 -3.26 38.01 9.32
C SER A 16 -2.60 38.99 10.27
N MET A 17 -1.34 38.78 10.59
CA MET A 17 -0.47 39.84 11.07
C MET A 17 0.98 39.60 10.60
N ALA A 18 1.33 40.33 9.58
CA ALA A 18 2.40 41.30 9.39
C ALA A 18 3.83 40.90 9.82
N LEU A 19 4.68 40.74 8.82
CA LEU A 19 5.80 41.57 8.45
C LEU A 19 6.88 41.88 9.47
N LEU A 20 8.09 41.32 9.25
CA LEU A 20 9.35 42.02 9.52
C LEU A 20 10.46 41.46 8.61
N LEU A 21 10.96 42.35 7.77
CA LEU A 21 12.17 42.20 6.97
C LEU A 21 13.41 42.25 7.90
N ALA A 22 14.35 41.35 7.68
CA ALA A 22 15.75 41.62 7.98
C ALA A 22 16.62 40.97 6.91
N ALA A 23 17.22 41.83 6.11
CA ALA A 23 18.28 41.52 5.18
C ALA A 23 19.55 41.17 5.96
N GLY A 24 20.18 40.09 5.64
CA GLY A 24 21.49 39.68 6.11
C GLY A 24 22.23 38.96 5.02
N CYS A 25 22.98 39.76 4.24
CA CYS A 25 23.93 39.29 3.26
C CYS A 25 25.22 38.88 4.00
N ALA A 26 25.66 37.65 3.89
CA ALA A 26 27.07 37.28 4.14
C ALA A 26 27.41 35.95 3.43
N GLN A 27 28.11 36.13 2.35
CA GLN A 27 29.28 35.40 1.84
C GLN A 27 29.48 33.92 2.17
N GLN A 28 29.42 33.15 1.06
CA GLN A 28 30.17 31.91 0.89
C GLN A 28 31.68 32.21 0.84
N PRO A 29 32.50 31.34 1.42
CA PRO A 29 33.77 31.04 0.80
C PRO A 29 33.82 29.59 0.31
N ALA A 30 34.49 29.49 -0.82
CA ALA A 30 34.70 28.33 -1.64
C ALA A 30 35.43 27.18 -0.94
N SER A 31 35.15 26.01 -1.51
CA SER A 31 35.88 24.73 -1.33
C SER A 31 37.41 24.85 -1.45
N PRO A 32 38.19 23.89 -0.90
CA PRO A 32 38.52 22.76 -1.75
C PRO A 32 38.71 21.42 -1.04
N GLY A 33 38.61 20.37 -1.82
CA GLY A 33 39.47 19.19 -1.67
C GLY A 33 38.86 17.97 -1.05
N MET A 34 38.47 17.08 -1.92
CA MET A 34 38.79 15.66 -2.00
C MET A 34 39.07 14.92 -0.69
N THR A 35 38.30 13.94 -0.42
CA THR A 35 38.70 12.53 -0.58
C THR A 35 37.47 11.62 -0.46
N SER A 36 37.35 10.79 -1.45
CA SER A 36 36.46 9.64 -1.46
C SER A 36 36.82 8.71 -0.33
N ASP A 37 35.99 8.59 0.67
CA ASP A 37 35.93 7.39 1.46
C ASP A 37 34.46 6.95 1.52
N VAL A 38 34.14 6.12 0.54
CA VAL A 38 32.87 5.37 0.51
C VAL A 38 33.08 4.23 1.51
N THR A 39 32.97 4.53 2.78
CA THR A 39 32.68 3.50 3.76
C THR A 39 31.22 3.10 3.55
N GLN A 40 31.04 2.07 2.75
CA GLN A 40 29.78 1.34 2.68
C GLN A 40 29.40 0.92 4.10
N ILE A 41 28.38 1.55 4.64
CA ILE A 41 27.68 1.06 5.82
C ILE A 41 26.83 -0.12 5.33
N PRO A 42 27.16 -1.38 5.67
CA PRO A 42 26.30 -2.50 5.37
C PRO A 42 25.14 -2.46 6.35
N GLY A 43 23.91 -2.33 5.83
CA GLY A 43 22.72 -2.65 6.59
C GLY A 43 21.89 -1.48 7.07
N SER A 44 21.51 -0.56 6.19
CA SER A 44 20.20 0.06 6.35
C SER A 44 19.19 -0.91 5.75
N ALA A 45 18.68 -1.83 6.57
CA ALA A 45 17.45 -2.53 6.24
C ALA A 45 16.40 -1.43 6.05
N SER A 46 16.12 -1.10 4.79
CA SER A 46 15.06 -0.19 4.44
C SER A 46 13.77 -0.77 5.01
N ASN A 47 13.26 -0.18 6.08
CA ASN A 47 12.00 -0.55 6.72
C ASN A 47 10.81 -0.05 5.86
N GLN A 48 10.96 -0.17 4.55
CA GLN A 48 9.89 0.06 3.59
C GLN A 48 8.96 -1.14 3.65
N PRO A 49 7.67 -0.94 3.82
CA PRO A 49 6.72 -2.04 3.75
C PRO A 49 6.85 -2.70 2.37
N MET A 50 7.27 -3.96 2.35
CA MET A 50 7.35 -4.71 1.11
C MET A 50 5.93 -4.94 0.61
N MET A 51 5.65 -4.47 -0.60
CA MET A 51 4.34 -4.60 -1.24
C MET A 51 4.48 -5.43 -2.52
N LYS A 52 3.48 -6.24 -2.79
CA LYS A 52 3.39 -7.07 -3.99
C LYS A 52 1.96 -7.09 -4.50
N ASP A 53 1.77 -6.83 -5.80
CA ASP A 53 0.45 -6.82 -6.41
C ASP A 53 0.20 -8.12 -7.18
N VAL A 54 -1.07 -8.53 -7.17
CA VAL A 54 -1.64 -9.62 -7.97
C VAL A 54 -2.86 -9.08 -8.69
N ALA A 55 -2.84 -9.07 -10.01
CA ALA A 55 -4.00 -8.70 -10.81
C ALA A 55 -5.01 -9.85 -10.86
N ILE A 56 -6.29 -9.52 -10.86
CA ILE A 56 -7.38 -10.40 -11.28
C ILE A 56 -7.79 -9.90 -12.65
N ASP A 57 -7.57 -10.72 -13.67
CA ASP A 57 -7.83 -10.36 -15.06
C ASP A 57 -8.18 -11.60 -15.84
N ASN A 58 -9.23 -11.52 -16.64
CA ASN A 58 -9.73 -12.61 -17.47
C ASN A 58 -9.92 -13.90 -16.66
N PHE A 59 -10.62 -13.80 -15.52
CA PHE A 59 -10.90 -14.91 -14.60
C PHE A 59 -9.65 -15.64 -14.11
N THR A 60 -8.54 -14.92 -13.93
CA THR A 60 -7.25 -15.49 -13.52
C THR A 60 -6.55 -14.56 -12.51
N PHE A 61 -5.87 -15.14 -11.52
CA PHE A 61 -4.92 -14.41 -10.68
C PHE A 61 -3.57 -14.32 -11.41
N THR A 62 -3.05 -13.13 -11.60
CA THR A 62 -1.80 -12.90 -12.33
C THR A 62 -0.80 -12.07 -11.51
N PRO A 63 0.37 -12.63 -11.16
CA PRO A 63 0.74 -14.04 -11.29
C PRO A 63 -0.06 -14.95 -10.34
N SER A 64 -0.36 -16.18 -10.74
CA SER A 64 -1.10 -17.14 -9.92
C SER A 64 -0.28 -17.72 -8.76
N LYS A 65 1.04 -17.61 -8.83
CA LYS A 65 1.98 -18.05 -7.78
C LYS A 65 3.06 -17.01 -7.55
N ILE A 66 3.23 -16.61 -6.29
CA ILE A 66 4.26 -15.64 -5.87
C ILE A 66 5.04 -16.17 -4.67
N THR A 67 6.31 -15.78 -4.59
CA THR A 67 7.15 -16.01 -3.41
C THR A 67 7.53 -14.66 -2.82
N ILE A 68 7.31 -14.47 -1.54
CA ILE A 68 7.52 -13.20 -0.83
C ILE A 68 8.23 -13.43 0.51
N PRO A 69 8.97 -12.46 1.03
CA PRO A 69 9.47 -12.50 2.40
C PRO A 69 8.36 -12.29 3.43
N VAL A 70 8.59 -12.80 4.65
CA VAL A 70 7.72 -12.53 5.82
C VAL A 70 7.60 -11.02 6.03
N GLY A 71 6.38 -10.57 6.35
CA GLY A 71 6.06 -9.16 6.57
C GLY A 71 5.59 -8.41 5.33
N THR A 72 5.63 -9.04 4.15
CA THR A 72 5.13 -8.45 2.90
C THR A 72 3.61 -8.34 2.91
N THR A 73 3.11 -7.22 2.37
CA THR A 73 1.68 -7.03 2.09
C THR A 73 1.43 -7.34 0.61
N VAL A 74 0.50 -8.25 0.34
CA VAL A 74 0.02 -8.54 -1.01
C VAL A 74 -1.30 -7.83 -1.23
N THR A 75 -1.45 -7.18 -2.38
CA THR A 75 -2.67 -6.50 -2.81
C THR A 75 -3.20 -7.16 -4.07
N TRP A 76 -4.45 -7.62 -4.02
CA TRP A 76 -5.19 -8.09 -5.19
C TRP A 76 -6.02 -6.95 -5.75
N ILE A 77 -6.04 -6.81 -7.07
CA ILE A 77 -6.76 -5.76 -7.79
C ILE A 77 -7.62 -6.42 -8.85
N ASN A 78 -8.92 -6.18 -8.82
CA ASN A 78 -9.83 -6.71 -9.82
C ASN A 78 -9.87 -5.81 -11.06
N HIS A 79 -9.46 -6.33 -12.21
CA HIS A 79 -9.52 -5.64 -13.51
C HIS A 79 -10.62 -6.19 -14.41
N ASP A 80 -11.33 -7.25 -13.97
CA ASP A 80 -12.48 -7.77 -14.70
C ASP A 80 -13.72 -6.87 -14.48
N ASP A 81 -14.68 -6.97 -15.37
CA ASP A 81 -15.98 -6.29 -15.30
C ASP A 81 -17.03 -7.08 -14.48
N VAL A 82 -16.61 -8.15 -13.82
CA VAL A 82 -17.42 -8.99 -12.95
C VAL A 82 -16.80 -9.12 -11.56
N PRO A 83 -17.61 -9.34 -10.52
CA PRO A 83 -17.08 -9.44 -9.17
C PRO A 83 -16.31 -10.74 -8.92
N HIS A 84 -15.19 -10.60 -8.20
CA HIS A 84 -14.35 -11.70 -7.74
C HIS A 84 -14.10 -11.63 -6.24
N THR A 85 -13.60 -12.72 -5.67
CA THR A 85 -13.14 -12.78 -4.27
C THR A 85 -11.75 -13.38 -4.19
N VAL A 86 -11.08 -13.07 -3.10
CA VAL A 86 -9.85 -13.76 -2.68
C VAL A 86 -10.15 -14.48 -1.38
N THR A 87 -10.08 -15.80 -1.35
CA THR A 87 -10.45 -16.60 -0.18
C THR A 87 -9.38 -17.67 0.07
N ALA A 88 -8.70 -17.59 1.22
CA ALA A 88 -7.73 -18.60 1.62
C ALA A 88 -8.42 -19.94 1.89
N ASN A 89 -7.76 -21.06 1.51
CA ASN A 89 -8.31 -22.40 1.73
C ASN A 89 -8.48 -22.72 3.23
N ASP A 90 -7.55 -22.22 4.04
CA ASP A 90 -7.55 -22.37 5.50
C ASP A 90 -8.37 -21.28 6.23
N LYS A 91 -9.01 -20.38 5.48
CA LYS A 91 -9.79 -19.24 5.99
C LYS A 91 -8.97 -18.21 6.79
N SER A 92 -7.66 -18.20 6.68
CA SER A 92 -6.79 -17.25 7.37
C SER A 92 -6.97 -15.81 6.87
N PHE A 93 -7.40 -15.64 5.61
CA PHE A 93 -7.79 -14.34 5.04
C PHE A 93 -8.89 -14.50 3.99
N GLY A 94 -9.58 -13.41 3.72
CA GLY A 94 -10.61 -13.37 2.68
C GLY A 94 -11.13 -11.98 2.42
N SER A 95 -11.41 -11.68 1.15
CA SER A 95 -12.08 -10.44 0.74
C SER A 95 -13.60 -10.61 0.76
N LYS A 96 -14.31 -9.48 0.74
CA LYS A 96 -15.68 -9.40 0.21
C LYS A 96 -15.63 -9.58 -1.30
N ALA A 97 -16.79 -9.59 -1.96
CA ALA A 97 -16.86 -9.42 -3.40
C ALA A 97 -16.21 -8.07 -3.77
N MET A 98 -15.32 -8.12 -4.75
CA MET A 98 -14.58 -6.97 -5.26
C MET A 98 -15.10 -6.69 -6.67
N ASP A 99 -15.70 -5.53 -6.86
CA ASP A 99 -16.10 -5.04 -8.17
C ASP A 99 -14.88 -4.56 -8.96
N THR A 100 -15.08 -4.10 -10.19
CA THR A 100 -14.01 -3.57 -11.04
C THR A 100 -13.21 -2.48 -10.32
N ASP A 101 -11.89 -2.55 -10.39
CA ASP A 101 -10.91 -1.67 -9.74
C ASP A 101 -10.87 -1.75 -8.20
N ASP A 102 -11.69 -2.59 -7.58
CA ASP A 102 -11.61 -2.84 -6.15
C ASP A 102 -10.31 -3.56 -5.77
N ARG A 103 -9.89 -3.32 -4.53
CA ARG A 103 -8.63 -3.84 -3.99
C ARG A 103 -8.85 -4.54 -2.66
N PHE A 104 -8.10 -5.61 -2.45
CA PHE A 104 -7.99 -6.29 -1.17
C PHE A 104 -6.51 -6.47 -0.83
N SER A 105 -6.13 -6.16 0.40
CA SER A 105 -4.74 -6.32 0.85
C SER A 105 -4.66 -7.20 2.10
N HIS A 106 -3.64 -8.06 2.15
CA HIS A 106 -3.34 -8.89 3.32
C HIS A 106 -1.84 -8.91 3.59
N LYS A 107 -1.46 -8.75 4.88
CA LYS A 107 -0.07 -8.80 5.33
C LYS A 107 0.27 -10.21 5.81
N PHE A 108 1.28 -10.84 5.23
CA PHE A 108 1.75 -12.17 5.57
C PHE A 108 2.82 -12.10 6.66
N ALA A 109 2.43 -12.33 7.91
CA ALA A 109 3.31 -12.21 9.08
C ALA A 109 4.07 -13.49 9.42
N ALA A 110 3.74 -14.64 8.83
CA ALA A 110 4.36 -15.93 9.10
C ALA A 110 4.78 -16.63 7.81
N ALA A 111 5.89 -17.37 7.87
CA ALA A 111 6.32 -18.23 6.77
C ALA A 111 5.32 -19.38 6.56
N GLY A 112 5.09 -19.75 5.31
CA GLY A 112 4.15 -20.79 4.94
C GLY A 112 3.73 -20.74 3.48
N THR A 113 2.89 -21.69 3.09
CA THR A 113 2.26 -21.73 1.76
C THR A 113 0.77 -21.52 1.93
N TYR A 114 0.27 -20.45 1.32
CA TYR A 114 -1.11 -20.00 1.42
C TYR A 114 -1.79 -20.16 0.07
N ALA A 115 -2.52 -21.25 -0.09
CA ALA A 115 -3.36 -21.46 -1.26
C ALA A 115 -4.68 -20.71 -1.10
N TYR A 116 -5.15 -20.10 -2.18
CA TYR A 116 -6.40 -19.33 -2.19
C TYR A 116 -7.16 -19.52 -3.51
N PHE A 117 -8.43 -19.14 -3.51
CA PHE A 117 -9.32 -19.29 -4.66
C PHE A 117 -10.35 -18.15 -4.69
N CYS A 118 -11.05 -18.01 -5.82
CA CYS A 118 -12.22 -17.16 -5.93
C CYS A 118 -13.48 -17.96 -5.52
N ALA A 119 -14.22 -17.52 -4.50
CA ALA A 119 -15.41 -18.21 -4.03
C ALA A 119 -16.56 -18.17 -5.05
N VAL A 120 -16.56 -17.17 -5.93
CA VAL A 120 -17.55 -17.03 -7.03
C VAL A 120 -17.20 -17.94 -8.21
N HIS A 121 -15.89 -18.03 -8.55
CA HIS A 121 -15.38 -18.79 -9.68
C HIS A 121 -14.32 -19.78 -9.21
N LYS A 122 -14.73 -20.93 -8.70
CA LYS A 122 -13.89 -21.88 -7.95
C LYS A 122 -12.70 -22.47 -8.72
N HIS A 123 -12.68 -22.36 -10.06
CA HIS A 123 -11.54 -22.77 -10.87
C HIS A 123 -10.38 -21.77 -10.85
N MET A 124 -10.65 -20.52 -10.42
CA MET A 124 -9.61 -19.53 -10.22
C MET A 124 -8.87 -19.80 -8.93
N THR A 125 -7.62 -20.17 -9.01
CA THR A 125 -6.76 -20.51 -7.87
C THR A 125 -5.44 -19.77 -7.91
N GLY A 126 -4.87 -19.52 -6.74
CA GLY A 126 -3.55 -18.91 -6.58
C GLY A 126 -2.83 -19.40 -5.34
N GLU A 127 -1.54 -19.07 -5.24
CA GLU A 127 -0.68 -19.48 -4.14
C GLU A 127 0.31 -18.39 -3.76
N VAL A 128 0.42 -18.08 -2.48
CA VAL A 128 1.47 -17.22 -1.91
C VAL A 128 2.41 -18.07 -1.07
N ILE A 129 3.69 -18.10 -1.43
CA ILE A 129 4.75 -18.75 -0.66
C ILE A 129 5.50 -17.68 0.11
N VAL A 130 5.51 -17.77 1.43
CA VAL A 130 6.17 -16.84 2.35
C VAL A 130 7.41 -17.51 2.95
N LYS A 131 8.57 -16.87 2.80
CA LYS A 131 9.88 -17.38 3.26
C LYS A 131 10.59 -16.40 4.17
#